data_0477962fbc329c7fd3fb5aee66891ac5
#
_entry.id   0477962fbc329c7fd3fb5aee66891ac5
#
_cell.length_a   1.000
_cell.length_b   1.000
_cell.length_c   1.000
_cell.angle_alpha   90.00
_cell.angle_beta   90.00
_cell.angle_gamma   90.00
#
_symmetry.space_group_name_H-M   'P 1'
#
loop_
_entity.id
_entity.type
_entity.pdbx_description
1 polymer ?
#
loop_
_entity_poly.entity_id
_entity_poly.type
_entity_poly.pdbx_seq_one_letter_code
_entity_poly.pdbx_strand_id
1 'polypeptide(L)'
;MVSGRPTEYGIMIRGEKIFMGKALCFDPDGYVVKCCALEGVTVQYRAYEGLEYCAAPADPIQKLNLYVPENYYAGAHHNGYTLHTAPIFLPNTVGGYLPGPADCPGPDRFGHPNAALCALAHGYVVACIGVRGRTSGHRNTEFFEGSKAAASETETGRSVGKAPAFVVDLKAGIRWLRHNKAQLPGDTEHIITSGTSAGGALSVLAGASGNSPEYAAELAAIGALEERDDVFAASCFCPIHNLENADTAYEWMFCGCDDFSTLRMSVKDGKVVQKGTTGTQTEQQKQISRELKALFPVYLNSLGLKDAAGHPLTLDENGNGSFLEAVKAAVLQSAQRELDTHHTAQKLSMLAVKGSEVEQQPYLTIKDGRVTALDWDGFRAAIKRMKTAPAFDALDMMSPENEEFGTESIERRHFTAYGQAHDTAGGSLAEPELIAKMNPLTFIGKADTARHWRIRHGAYDRDTSLAIPFILATTLQNHGFDVDFAYPWGLPHSGDYLMLQQWPQHRAELD
;
A
#
# COMPACT_ATOMS: atom_id res chain seq x y z
N MET A 1 -45.22 13.02 19.84
CA MET A 1 -44.39 12.05 20.54
C MET A 1 -44.75 10.70 19.98
N VAL A 2 -43.95 10.19 19.03
CA VAL A 2 -44.00 8.81 18.58
C VAL A 2 -42.55 8.32 18.61
N SER A 3 -42.24 7.54 19.63
CA SER A 3 -40.95 6.89 19.80
C SER A 3 -40.90 5.71 18.83
N GLY A 4 -40.22 5.87 17.69
CA GLY A 4 -39.87 4.78 16.81
C GLY A 4 -38.73 3.97 17.42
N ARG A 5 -39.00 2.71 17.83
CA ARG A 5 -37.95 1.76 18.17
C ARG A 5 -37.24 1.34 16.88
N PRO A 6 -35.91 1.09 16.90
CA PRO A 6 -35.21 0.59 15.74
C PRO A 6 -35.77 -0.80 15.35
N THR A 7 -36.05 -0.99 14.07
CA THR A 7 -36.51 -2.24 13.49
C THR A 7 -35.38 -3.26 13.49
N GLU A 8 -35.52 -4.32 14.29
CA GLU A 8 -34.63 -5.48 14.25
C GLU A 8 -34.91 -6.30 12.97
N TYR A 9 -33.92 -6.48 12.13
CA TYR A 9 -33.97 -7.37 10.97
C TYR A 9 -33.37 -8.73 11.34
N GLY A 10 -34.09 -9.80 11.12
CA GLY A 10 -33.62 -11.17 11.30
C GLY A 10 -33.70 -11.94 10.00
N ILE A 11 -32.68 -12.69 9.66
CA ILE A 11 -32.68 -13.65 8.53
C ILE A 11 -33.01 -15.03 9.07
N MET A 12 -33.89 -15.76 8.37
CA MET A 12 -34.23 -17.16 8.67
C MET A 12 -33.24 -18.08 7.96
N ILE A 13 -32.36 -18.73 8.72
CA ILE A 13 -31.51 -19.81 8.20
C ILE A 13 -31.87 -21.10 8.93
N ARG A 14 -32.30 -22.10 8.20
CA ARG A 14 -32.69 -23.45 8.70
C ARG A 14 -33.72 -23.44 9.82
N GLY A 15 -34.66 -22.49 9.83
CA GLY A 15 -35.75 -22.45 10.81
C GLY A 15 -35.43 -21.78 12.14
N GLU A 16 -34.23 -21.31 12.35
CA GLU A 16 -33.83 -20.47 13.49
C GLU A 16 -33.76 -19.00 13.09
N LYS A 17 -34.37 -18.13 13.90
CA LYS A 17 -34.29 -16.69 13.73
C LYS A 17 -32.96 -16.24 14.31
N ILE A 18 -31.94 -16.07 13.44
CA ILE A 18 -30.68 -15.45 13.83
C ILE A 18 -30.94 -13.96 13.94
N PHE A 19 -30.90 -13.42 15.14
CA PHE A 19 -30.88 -11.99 15.36
C PHE A 19 -29.55 -11.46 14.78
N MET A 20 -29.63 -10.76 13.66
CA MET A 20 -28.50 -9.94 13.21
C MET A 20 -28.23 -8.93 14.31
N GLY A 21 -27.01 -8.92 14.83
CA GLY A 21 -26.54 -7.95 15.81
C GLY A 21 -26.89 -6.54 15.39
N LYS A 22 -26.78 -5.55 16.31
CA LYS A 22 -27.06 -4.13 16.05
C LYS A 22 -26.91 -3.78 14.59
N ALA A 23 -28.01 -3.31 13.95
CA ALA A 23 -27.99 -2.96 12.54
C ALA A 23 -26.72 -2.17 12.24
N LEU A 24 -25.93 -2.55 11.21
CA LEU A 24 -24.71 -1.87 10.79
C LEU A 24 -25.05 -0.47 10.19
N CYS A 25 -25.91 0.27 10.88
CA CYS A 25 -26.42 1.57 10.49
C CYS A 25 -25.57 2.67 11.11
N PHE A 26 -25.28 3.70 10.35
CA PHE A 26 -24.66 4.90 10.83
C PHE A 26 -25.63 5.70 11.72
N ASP A 27 -25.15 6.13 12.89
CA ASP A 27 -25.86 7.04 13.79
C ASP A 27 -25.27 8.45 13.64
N PRO A 28 -25.96 9.39 13.00
CA PRO A 28 -25.46 10.74 12.78
C PRO A 28 -25.32 11.57 14.08
N ASP A 29 -25.96 11.14 15.17
CA ASP A 29 -25.89 11.80 16.48
C ASP A 29 -24.82 11.19 17.41
N GLY A 30 -24.18 10.07 16.99
CA GLY A 30 -23.18 9.34 17.76
C GLY A 30 -21.76 9.92 17.72
N TYR A 31 -21.59 11.24 17.68
CA TYR A 31 -20.29 11.89 17.52
C TYR A 31 -19.76 12.58 18.76
N VAL A 32 -18.45 12.85 18.74
CA VAL A 32 -17.76 13.76 19.66
C VAL A 32 -17.07 14.85 18.84
N VAL A 33 -17.24 16.12 19.19
CA VAL A 33 -16.48 17.21 18.57
C VAL A 33 -15.06 17.22 19.14
N LYS A 34 -14.08 17.15 18.24
CA LYS A 34 -12.65 17.21 18.56
C LYS A 34 -11.97 18.34 17.80
N CYS A 35 -10.80 18.75 18.28
CA CYS A 35 -9.94 19.71 17.61
C CYS A 35 -8.50 19.17 17.60
N CYS A 36 -7.83 19.26 16.47
CA CYS A 36 -6.40 18.97 16.35
C CYS A 36 -5.69 20.20 15.80
N ALA A 37 -4.59 20.60 16.47
CA ALA A 37 -3.71 21.68 16.04
C ALA A 37 -2.27 21.16 16.04
N LEU A 38 -1.63 21.14 14.85
CA LEU A 38 -0.30 20.62 14.67
C LEU A 38 0.39 21.29 13.47
N GLU A 39 1.59 21.83 13.66
CA GLU A 39 2.43 22.46 12.62
C GLU A 39 1.68 23.47 11.71
N GLY A 40 0.86 24.33 12.33
CA GLY A 40 0.07 25.34 11.59
C GLY A 40 -1.22 24.82 10.97
N VAL A 41 -1.48 23.51 11.03
CA VAL A 41 -2.76 22.90 10.65
C VAL A 41 -3.67 22.88 11.87
N THR A 42 -4.85 23.48 11.78
CA THR A 42 -5.87 23.43 12.85
C THR A 42 -7.21 23.07 12.24
N VAL A 43 -7.79 21.97 12.70
CA VAL A 43 -9.08 21.49 12.23
C VAL A 43 -9.95 21.10 13.41
N GLN A 44 -11.20 21.61 13.42
CA GLN A 44 -12.26 21.12 14.28
C GLN A 44 -13.14 20.16 13.49
N TYR A 45 -13.47 18.99 14.06
CA TYR A 45 -14.16 17.92 13.37
C TYR A 45 -15.07 17.10 14.28
N ARG A 46 -16.11 16.51 13.71
CA ARG A 46 -16.88 15.44 14.36
C ARG A 46 -16.16 14.13 14.19
N ALA A 47 -15.99 13.41 15.29
CA ALA A 47 -15.38 12.08 15.35
C ALA A 47 -16.45 11.04 15.69
N TYR A 48 -16.61 10.04 14.82
CA TYR A 48 -17.40 8.83 15.03
C TYR A 48 -16.41 7.67 15.09
N GLU A 49 -16.21 7.11 16.27
CA GLU A 49 -15.12 6.16 16.48
C GLU A 49 -15.63 4.79 16.93
N GLY A 50 -14.92 3.70 16.53
CA GLY A 50 -15.24 2.33 16.93
C GLY A 50 -16.47 1.75 16.26
N LEU A 51 -16.87 2.26 15.09
CA LEU A 51 -18.02 1.77 14.33
C LEU A 51 -17.78 0.36 13.82
N GLU A 52 -18.79 -0.50 13.88
CA GLU A 52 -18.75 -1.84 13.32
C GLU A 52 -19.13 -1.80 11.84
N TYR A 53 -18.26 -2.32 10.96
CA TYR A 53 -18.50 -2.35 9.52
C TYR A 53 -18.87 -3.75 8.99
N CYS A 54 -18.80 -4.80 9.82
CA CYS A 54 -19.21 -6.16 9.48
C CYS A 54 -19.92 -6.83 10.67
N ALA A 55 -20.79 -7.78 10.38
CA ALA A 55 -21.66 -8.39 11.40
C ALA A 55 -20.97 -9.50 12.23
N ALA A 56 -19.89 -10.08 11.70
CA ALA A 56 -19.16 -11.19 12.32
C ALA A 56 -17.63 -10.92 12.29
N PRO A 57 -17.14 -9.87 12.99
CA PRO A 57 -15.72 -9.58 13.02
C PRO A 57 -14.93 -10.74 13.61
N ALA A 58 -13.84 -11.14 12.95
CA ALA A 58 -12.93 -12.18 13.39
C ALA A 58 -11.85 -11.67 14.36
N ASP A 59 -11.63 -10.34 14.38
CA ASP A 59 -10.65 -9.66 15.22
C ASP A 59 -11.21 -8.31 15.68
N PRO A 60 -10.98 -7.88 16.94
CA PRO A 60 -11.43 -6.58 17.46
C PRO A 60 -10.91 -5.36 16.68
N ILE A 61 -9.84 -5.50 15.91
CA ILE A 61 -9.29 -4.45 15.06
C ILE A 61 -10.26 -4.02 13.94
N GLN A 62 -11.23 -4.89 13.59
CA GLN A 62 -12.21 -4.65 12.52
C GLN A 62 -13.23 -3.58 12.95
N LYS A 63 -12.76 -2.35 13.09
CA LYS A 63 -13.53 -1.14 13.41
C LYS A 63 -13.27 -0.06 12.39
N LEU A 64 -14.19 0.88 12.30
CA LEU A 64 -14.08 2.04 11.43
C LEU A 64 -14.19 3.32 12.26
N ASN A 65 -13.36 4.30 11.96
CA ASN A 65 -13.46 5.65 12.48
C ASN A 65 -13.80 6.61 11.32
N LEU A 66 -14.76 7.49 11.52
CA LEU A 66 -15.17 8.51 10.55
C LEU A 66 -14.95 9.91 11.14
N TYR A 67 -14.35 10.79 10.35
CA TYR A 67 -14.05 12.16 10.73
C TYR A 67 -14.57 13.13 9.69
N VAL A 68 -15.29 14.18 10.14
CA VAL A 68 -15.96 15.14 9.28
C VAL A 68 -15.64 16.55 9.74
N PRO A 69 -15.14 17.45 8.88
CA PRO A 69 -14.88 18.84 9.25
C PRO A 69 -16.14 19.52 9.85
N GLU A 70 -16.02 20.10 11.05
CA GLU A 70 -17.17 20.66 11.79
C GLU A 70 -17.84 21.83 11.07
N ASN A 71 -17.07 22.62 10.30
CA ASN A 71 -17.57 23.78 9.57
C ASN A 71 -18.66 23.43 8.52
N TYR A 72 -18.72 22.20 8.02
CA TYR A 72 -19.77 21.75 7.12
C TYR A 72 -21.17 21.81 7.76
N TYR A 73 -21.25 21.52 9.05
CA TYR A 73 -22.54 21.57 9.78
C TYR A 73 -23.05 22.99 10.04
N ALA A 74 -22.18 23.98 9.87
CA ALA A 74 -22.56 25.41 9.82
C ALA A 74 -22.86 25.89 8.40
N GLY A 75 -22.93 24.99 7.41
CA GLY A 75 -23.20 25.33 6.01
C GLY A 75 -22.01 25.95 5.27
N ALA A 76 -20.80 25.86 5.83
CA ALA A 76 -19.61 26.39 5.18
C ALA A 76 -19.16 25.47 4.03
N HIS A 77 -18.51 26.07 3.04
CA HIS A 77 -17.77 25.37 2.01
C HIS A 77 -16.29 25.32 2.40
N HIS A 78 -15.64 24.17 2.16
CA HIS A 78 -14.21 24.01 2.39
C HIS A 78 -13.55 23.51 1.11
N ASN A 79 -12.67 24.30 0.52
CA ASN A 79 -12.02 24.02 -0.75
C ASN A 79 -13.01 23.66 -1.90
N GLY A 80 -14.20 24.27 -1.89
CA GLY A 80 -15.25 24.00 -2.87
C GLY A 80 -16.18 22.84 -2.53
N TYR A 81 -15.86 22.05 -1.51
CA TYR A 81 -16.69 20.93 -1.05
C TYR A 81 -17.72 21.37 -0.01
N THR A 82 -18.76 20.58 0.09
CA THR A 82 -19.83 20.67 1.10
C THR A 82 -19.92 19.38 1.89
N LEU A 83 -20.80 19.33 2.90
CA LEU A 83 -21.08 18.12 3.68
C LEU A 83 -21.41 16.90 2.82
N HIS A 84 -22.00 17.06 1.63
CA HIS A 84 -22.47 15.98 0.77
C HIS A 84 -21.65 15.80 -0.52
N THR A 85 -20.71 16.70 -0.80
CA THR A 85 -19.86 16.60 -2.00
C THR A 85 -18.39 16.38 -1.69
N ALA A 86 -18.02 16.38 -0.40
CA ALA A 86 -16.66 16.10 0.02
C ALA A 86 -16.28 14.63 -0.30
N PRO A 87 -15.20 14.38 -1.04
CA PRO A 87 -14.71 13.02 -1.23
C PRO A 87 -14.40 12.34 0.11
N ILE A 88 -14.51 11.00 0.13
CA ILE A 88 -14.15 10.21 1.30
C ILE A 88 -12.76 9.65 1.11
N PHE A 89 -11.83 10.09 1.94
CA PHE A 89 -10.44 9.63 1.92
C PHE A 89 -10.23 8.49 2.94
N LEU A 90 -9.69 7.37 2.46
CA LEU A 90 -9.45 6.16 3.24
C LEU A 90 -7.93 5.90 3.40
N PRO A 91 -7.26 6.58 4.34
CA PRO A 91 -5.88 6.23 4.67
C PRO A 91 -5.86 4.92 5.47
N ASN A 92 -4.91 4.04 5.19
CA ASN A 92 -4.68 2.83 5.97
C ASN A 92 -3.32 2.85 6.67
N THR A 93 -3.19 2.10 7.76
CA THR A 93 -2.00 2.04 8.62
C THR A 93 -1.23 0.72 8.48
N VAL A 94 -1.54 -0.07 7.47
CA VAL A 94 -0.86 -1.35 7.22
C VAL A 94 0.59 -1.11 6.82
N GLY A 95 1.52 -1.84 7.44
CA GLY A 95 2.93 -1.88 7.10
C GLY A 95 3.47 -3.29 7.34
N GLY A 96 4.29 -3.84 6.42
CA GLY A 96 4.82 -5.20 6.52
C GLY A 96 3.73 -6.27 6.66
N TYR A 97 2.53 -6.04 6.12
CA TYR A 97 1.34 -6.90 6.26
C TYR A 97 0.89 -7.14 7.72
N LEU A 98 1.36 -6.32 8.67
CA LEU A 98 0.85 -6.34 10.04
C LEU A 98 -0.58 -5.79 10.11
N PRO A 99 -1.34 -6.13 11.18
CA PRO A 99 -2.66 -5.53 11.42
C PRO A 99 -2.57 -4.01 11.41
N GLY A 100 -3.47 -3.36 10.67
CA GLY A 100 -3.56 -1.90 10.58
C GLY A 100 -4.76 -1.38 11.36
N PRO A 101 -4.59 -0.75 12.55
CA PRO A 101 -5.72 -0.21 13.29
C PRO A 101 -6.36 0.99 12.56
N ALA A 102 -7.64 1.23 12.85
CA ALA A 102 -8.30 2.45 12.43
C ALA A 102 -7.58 3.67 13.03
N ASP A 103 -7.05 4.53 12.17
CA ASP A 103 -6.28 5.71 12.58
C ASP A 103 -7.18 6.83 13.09
N CYS A 104 -6.54 7.90 13.59
CA CYS A 104 -7.19 9.16 13.97
C CYS A 104 -6.35 10.36 13.51
N PRO A 105 -6.98 11.53 13.29
CA PRO A 105 -6.25 12.76 12.97
C PRO A 105 -5.26 13.13 14.08
N GLY A 106 -4.00 13.36 13.71
CA GLY A 106 -2.95 13.63 14.68
C GLY A 106 -1.55 13.61 14.08
N PRO A 107 -0.52 13.46 14.92
CA PRO A 107 0.85 13.34 14.44
C PRO A 107 1.11 11.96 13.82
N ASP A 108 1.95 11.95 12.79
CA ASP A 108 2.66 10.77 12.35
C ASP A 108 3.77 10.40 13.38
N ARG A 109 4.56 9.36 13.08
CA ARG A 109 5.66 8.94 13.96
C ARG A 109 6.82 9.94 14.09
N PHE A 110 6.91 10.92 13.17
CA PHE A 110 7.93 11.97 13.20
C PHE A 110 7.42 13.24 13.89
N GLY A 111 6.14 13.29 14.25
CA GLY A 111 5.50 14.43 14.86
C GLY A 111 4.84 15.38 13.86
N HIS A 112 4.84 15.06 12.57
CA HIS A 112 4.17 15.83 11.52
C HIS A 112 2.70 15.44 11.37
N PRO A 113 1.84 16.28 10.77
CA PRO A 113 0.46 15.92 10.47
C PRO A 113 0.37 14.63 9.65
N ASN A 114 -0.40 13.65 10.14
CA ASN A 114 -0.63 12.41 9.41
C ASN A 114 -1.62 12.60 8.23
N ALA A 115 -1.77 11.57 7.39
CA ALA A 115 -2.66 11.59 6.23
C ALA A 115 -4.11 11.96 6.57
N ALA A 116 -4.63 11.48 7.70
CA ALA A 116 -5.98 11.78 8.14
C ALA A 116 -6.16 13.28 8.49
N LEU A 117 -5.20 13.87 9.22
CA LEU A 117 -5.23 15.29 9.56
C LEU A 117 -5.08 16.18 8.33
N CYS A 118 -4.16 15.82 7.42
CA CYS A 118 -3.95 16.53 6.17
C CYS A 118 -5.22 16.53 5.30
N ALA A 119 -5.87 15.39 5.15
CA ALA A 119 -7.09 15.26 4.35
C ALA A 119 -8.25 16.08 4.93
N LEU A 120 -8.45 16.05 6.26
CA LEU A 120 -9.43 16.91 6.92
C LEU A 120 -9.16 18.40 6.71
N ALA A 121 -7.88 18.81 6.77
CA ALA A 121 -7.48 20.20 6.53
C ALA A 121 -7.75 20.65 5.09
N HIS A 122 -7.87 19.71 4.15
CA HIS A 122 -8.25 19.97 2.77
C HIS A 122 -9.76 19.84 2.50
N GLY A 123 -10.54 19.54 3.53
CA GLY A 123 -12.01 19.46 3.44
C GLY A 123 -12.56 18.09 3.07
N TYR A 124 -11.73 17.03 3.05
CA TYR A 124 -12.24 15.69 2.84
C TYR A 124 -12.95 15.16 4.09
N VAL A 125 -13.91 14.28 3.89
CA VAL A 125 -14.36 13.35 4.93
C VAL A 125 -13.33 12.24 5.00
N VAL A 126 -12.94 11.80 6.20
CA VAL A 126 -11.91 10.78 6.38
C VAL A 126 -12.50 9.56 7.05
N ALA A 127 -12.35 8.39 6.44
CA ALA A 127 -12.74 7.11 7.01
C ALA A 127 -11.50 6.22 7.19
N CYS A 128 -11.14 5.93 8.44
CA CYS A 128 -10.03 5.04 8.77
C CYS A 128 -10.58 3.67 9.12
N ILE A 129 -10.24 2.66 8.32
CA ILE A 129 -10.75 1.30 8.49
C ILE A 129 -9.64 0.45 9.10
N GLY A 130 -9.92 -0.13 10.26
CA GLY A 130 -9.05 -1.11 10.89
C GLY A 130 -9.15 -2.45 10.16
N VAL A 131 -8.00 -3.00 9.78
CA VAL A 131 -7.92 -4.24 9.00
C VAL A 131 -6.99 -5.25 9.66
N ARG A 132 -7.34 -6.53 9.53
CA ARG A 132 -6.50 -7.64 9.96
C ARG A 132 -5.20 -7.69 9.15
N GLY A 133 -4.22 -8.41 9.66
CA GLY A 133 -2.95 -8.68 8.98
C GLY A 133 -2.35 -10.00 9.44
N ARG A 134 -1.20 -10.37 8.91
CA ARG A 134 -0.55 -11.66 9.04
C ARG A 134 -0.41 -12.19 10.49
N THR A 135 -0.37 -11.31 11.49
CA THR A 135 -0.23 -11.66 12.90
C THR A 135 -1.56 -11.57 13.69
N SER A 136 -2.70 -11.23 13.06
CA SER A 136 -3.99 -11.17 13.74
C SER A 136 -4.36 -12.50 14.39
N GLY A 137 -4.79 -12.45 15.67
CA GLY A 137 -5.04 -13.61 16.51
C GLY A 137 -3.83 -14.10 17.30
N HIS A 138 -2.65 -13.52 17.09
CA HIS A 138 -1.44 -13.78 17.85
C HIS A 138 -0.87 -12.50 18.44
N ARG A 139 -0.11 -12.63 19.54
CA ARG A 139 0.59 -11.48 20.14
C ARG A 139 1.68 -10.98 19.21
N ASN A 140 1.56 -9.74 18.74
CA ASN A 140 2.56 -9.10 17.89
C ASN A 140 3.49 -8.19 18.70
N THR A 141 4.80 -8.31 18.46
CA THR A 141 5.84 -7.43 18.99
C THR A 141 6.64 -6.74 17.87
N GLU A 142 6.27 -6.97 16.62
CA GLU A 142 6.97 -6.39 15.47
C GLU A 142 6.45 -4.98 15.16
N PHE A 143 7.34 -4.14 14.67
CA PHE A 143 7.04 -2.80 14.22
C PHE A 143 7.73 -2.55 12.87
N PHE A 144 6.97 -2.09 11.89
CA PHE A 144 7.50 -1.68 10.59
C PHE A 144 7.39 -0.17 10.42
N GLU A 145 8.35 0.37 9.69
CA GLU A 145 8.34 1.79 9.33
C GLU A 145 7.06 2.12 8.56
N GLY A 146 6.31 3.15 9.04
CA GLY A 146 5.03 3.55 8.46
C GLY A 146 3.81 2.81 8.98
N SER A 147 3.97 1.69 9.74
CA SER A 147 2.84 1.02 10.35
C SER A 147 2.52 1.58 11.73
N LYS A 148 1.24 1.71 12.04
CA LYS A 148 0.73 1.88 13.39
C LYS A 148 0.25 0.55 13.97
N ALA A 149 0.94 -0.56 13.63
CA ALA A 149 0.54 -1.87 14.08
C ALA A 149 0.22 -1.86 15.57
N ALA A 150 -1.02 -2.12 15.90
CA ALA A 150 -1.41 -2.37 17.27
C ALA A 150 -0.76 -3.67 17.72
N ALA A 151 -0.19 -3.68 18.93
CA ALA A 151 0.02 -4.95 19.59
C ALA A 151 -1.37 -5.65 19.64
N SER A 152 -1.50 -6.79 19.00
CA SER A 152 -2.74 -7.57 19.14
C SER A 152 -2.85 -7.99 20.60
N GLU A 153 -3.85 -7.47 21.31
CA GLU A 153 -4.13 -7.85 22.69
C GLU A 153 -4.89 -9.18 22.76
N THR A 154 -5.43 -9.64 21.62
CA THR A 154 -6.20 -10.88 21.51
C THR A 154 -5.31 -12.03 21.07
N GLU A 155 -4.87 -12.82 22.03
CA GLU A 155 -4.22 -14.11 21.78
C GLU A 155 -5.30 -15.20 21.69
N THR A 156 -5.82 -15.41 20.47
CA THR A 156 -6.80 -16.49 20.23
C THR A 156 -6.10 -17.82 19.93
N GLY A 157 -4.80 -17.80 19.65
CA GLY A 157 -4.00 -18.93 19.22
C GLY A 157 -4.33 -19.42 17.79
N ARG A 158 -5.16 -18.68 17.04
CA ARG A 158 -5.56 -18.98 15.66
C ARG A 158 -5.22 -17.80 14.76
N SER A 159 -4.60 -18.06 13.63
CA SER A 159 -4.31 -17.03 12.62
C SER A 159 -5.61 -16.65 11.88
N VAL A 160 -6.09 -15.44 12.10
CA VAL A 160 -7.35 -14.95 11.49
C VAL A 160 -7.15 -13.86 10.46
N GLY A 161 -5.89 -13.44 10.21
CA GLY A 161 -5.56 -12.30 9.36
C GLY A 161 -4.62 -12.60 8.19
N LYS A 162 -4.39 -13.87 7.85
CA LYS A 162 -3.62 -14.27 6.67
C LYS A 162 -4.30 -13.79 5.38
N ALA A 163 -3.56 -13.72 4.30
CA ALA A 163 -4.09 -13.34 3.00
C ALA A 163 -5.37 -14.13 2.66
N PRO A 164 -6.40 -13.48 2.10
CA PRO A 164 -6.51 -12.08 1.68
C PRO A 164 -7.23 -11.18 2.71
N ALA A 165 -7.16 -11.47 4.01
CA ALA A 165 -8.00 -10.86 5.05
C ALA A 165 -7.97 -9.32 5.05
N PHE A 166 -6.79 -8.69 4.86
CA PHE A 166 -6.64 -7.24 4.93
C PHE A 166 -7.42 -6.51 3.82
N VAL A 167 -7.45 -7.06 2.59
CA VAL A 167 -8.24 -6.47 1.49
C VAL A 167 -9.73 -6.74 1.66
N VAL A 168 -10.11 -7.88 2.20
CA VAL A 168 -11.50 -8.22 2.53
C VAL A 168 -12.07 -7.24 3.55
N ASP A 169 -11.29 -6.89 4.58
CA ASP A 169 -11.69 -5.93 5.60
C ASP A 169 -11.89 -4.52 5.04
N LEU A 170 -10.95 -4.05 4.19
CA LEU A 170 -11.08 -2.75 3.54
C LEU A 170 -12.32 -2.70 2.64
N LYS A 171 -12.57 -3.75 1.85
CA LYS A 171 -13.77 -3.87 1.01
C LYS A 171 -15.06 -3.86 1.85
N ALA A 172 -15.08 -4.58 2.97
CA ALA A 172 -16.24 -4.58 3.87
C ALA A 172 -16.52 -3.18 4.44
N GLY A 173 -15.47 -2.43 4.80
CA GLY A 173 -15.61 -1.04 5.23
C GLY A 173 -16.15 -0.11 4.13
N ILE A 174 -15.69 -0.27 2.87
CA ILE A 174 -16.21 0.46 1.72
C ILE A 174 -17.70 0.16 1.49
N ARG A 175 -18.09 -1.12 1.58
CA ARG A 175 -19.50 -1.53 1.51
C ARG A 175 -20.35 -0.89 2.59
N TRP A 176 -19.81 -0.81 3.81
CA TRP A 176 -20.49 -0.15 4.92
C TRP A 176 -20.71 1.36 4.67
N LEU A 177 -19.72 2.07 4.13
CA LEU A 177 -19.85 3.49 3.77
C LEU A 177 -20.98 3.69 2.76
N ARG A 178 -21.05 2.89 1.70
CA ARG A 178 -22.08 3.00 0.67
C ARG A 178 -23.47 2.61 1.15
N HIS A 179 -23.57 1.59 1.99
CA HIS A 179 -24.85 1.19 2.60
C HIS A 179 -25.47 2.35 3.39
N ASN A 180 -24.64 3.12 4.05
CA ASN A 180 -25.07 4.22 4.91
C ASN A 180 -25.13 5.59 4.20
N LYS A 181 -24.96 5.65 2.87
CA LYS A 181 -24.84 6.88 2.08
C LYS A 181 -25.97 7.91 2.28
N ALA A 182 -27.18 7.46 2.65
CA ALA A 182 -28.32 8.35 2.86
C ALA A 182 -28.18 9.23 4.10
N GLN A 183 -27.39 8.84 5.07
CA GLN A 183 -27.19 9.53 6.35
C GLN A 183 -25.73 9.92 6.58
N LEU A 184 -24.80 9.30 5.84
CA LEU A 184 -23.37 9.48 6.02
C LEU A 184 -22.92 10.78 5.35
N PRO A 185 -22.10 11.61 6.02
CA PRO A 185 -21.44 12.76 5.39
C PRO A 185 -20.42 12.34 4.35
N GLY A 186 -20.25 13.19 3.33
CA GLY A 186 -19.33 12.92 2.21
C GLY A 186 -20.01 12.25 1.02
N ASP A 187 -19.26 12.17 -0.06
CA ASP A 187 -19.70 11.56 -1.31
C ASP A 187 -19.13 10.14 -1.45
N THR A 188 -19.98 9.14 -1.26
CA THR A 188 -19.60 7.73 -1.37
C THR A 188 -19.31 7.25 -2.80
N GLU A 189 -19.58 8.09 -3.81
CA GLU A 189 -19.14 7.82 -5.18
C GLU A 189 -17.67 8.22 -5.40
N HIS A 190 -17.12 9.12 -4.56
CA HIS A 190 -15.75 9.61 -4.62
C HIS A 190 -14.92 9.09 -3.43
N ILE A 191 -14.78 7.77 -3.32
CA ILE A 191 -13.94 7.11 -2.32
C ILE A 191 -12.50 6.99 -2.86
N ILE A 192 -11.52 7.45 -2.08
CA ILE A 192 -10.10 7.47 -2.43
C ILE A 192 -9.33 6.65 -1.40
N THR A 193 -8.74 5.53 -1.81
CA THR A 193 -7.86 4.73 -0.94
C THR A 193 -6.44 5.29 -0.91
N SER A 194 -5.77 5.20 0.24
CA SER A 194 -4.36 5.62 0.36
C SER A 194 -3.58 4.75 1.35
N GLY A 195 -2.33 4.46 1.02
CA GLY A 195 -1.43 3.72 1.90
C GLY A 195 -0.03 3.56 1.34
N THR A 196 0.87 3.08 2.20
CA THR A 196 2.30 2.94 1.93
C THR A 196 2.75 1.50 2.11
N SER A 197 3.73 1.03 1.30
CA SER A 197 4.32 -0.30 1.46
C SER A 197 3.28 -1.42 1.27
N ALA A 198 3.11 -2.31 2.23
CA ALA A 198 2.00 -3.27 2.25
C ALA A 198 0.62 -2.57 2.31
N GLY A 199 0.52 -1.39 2.95
CA GLY A 199 -0.67 -0.54 2.89
C GLY A 199 -0.88 0.08 1.50
N GLY A 200 0.20 0.35 0.78
CA GLY A 200 0.15 0.70 -0.64
C GLY A 200 -0.39 -0.46 -1.48
N ALA A 201 0.05 -1.69 -1.21
CA ALA A 201 -0.50 -2.89 -1.85
C ALA A 201 -1.99 -3.07 -1.56
N LEU A 202 -2.43 -2.85 -0.31
CA LEU A 202 -3.84 -2.85 0.06
C LEU A 202 -4.65 -1.86 -0.78
N SER A 203 -4.13 -0.62 -0.93
CA SER A 203 -4.79 0.42 -1.72
C SER A 203 -4.83 0.08 -3.22
N VAL A 204 -3.74 -0.53 -3.75
CA VAL A 204 -3.70 -1.01 -5.14
C VAL A 204 -4.71 -2.14 -5.36
N LEU A 205 -4.77 -3.12 -4.44
CA LEU A 205 -5.71 -4.24 -4.53
C LEU A 205 -7.16 -3.76 -4.49
N ALA A 206 -7.49 -2.85 -3.57
CA ALA A 206 -8.83 -2.27 -3.50
C ALA A 206 -9.19 -1.52 -4.78
N GLY A 207 -8.26 -0.71 -5.33
CA GLY A 207 -8.46 0.01 -6.58
C GLY A 207 -8.59 -0.87 -7.80
N ALA A 208 -7.86 -2.00 -7.85
CA ALA A 208 -7.84 -2.89 -9.01
C ALA A 208 -9.03 -3.86 -9.04
N SER A 209 -9.51 -4.32 -7.86
CA SER A 209 -10.41 -5.46 -7.71
C SER A 209 -11.83 -5.10 -7.30
N GLY A 210 -12.30 -3.88 -7.60
CA GLY A 210 -13.67 -3.46 -7.26
C GLY A 210 -14.71 -4.48 -7.72
N ASN A 211 -15.65 -4.81 -6.83
CA ASN A 211 -16.76 -5.73 -7.07
C ASN A 211 -16.36 -7.14 -7.57
N SER A 212 -15.09 -7.51 -7.41
CA SER A 212 -14.62 -8.84 -7.84
C SER A 212 -15.29 -9.94 -7.03
N PRO A 213 -15.87 -10.98 -7.69
CA PRO A 213 -16.47 -12.13 -7.01
C PRO A 213 -15.45 -13.02 -6.28
N GLU A 214 -14.16 -12.84 -6.58
CA GLU A 214 -13.08 -13.64 -5.98
C GLU A 214 -13.00 -13.51 -4.45
N TYR A 215 -13.53 -12.43 -3.87
CA TYR A 215 -13.56 -12.19 -2.43
C TYR A 215 -14.92 -12.47 -1.77
N ALA A 216 -15.91 -12.98 -2.54
CA ALA A 216 -17.29 -13.10 -2.07
C ALA A 216 -17.43 -14.02 -0.85
N ALA A 217 -16.68 -15.14 -0.82
CA ALA A 217 -16.73 -16.10 0.27
C ALA A 217 -16.18 -15.51 1.59
N GLU A 218 -15.05 -14.81 1.51
CA GLU A 218 -14.40 -14.20 2.67
C GLU A 218 -15.21 -13.00 3.19
N LEU A 219 -15.80 -12.21 2.29
CA LEU A 219 -16.71 -11.11 2.66
C LEU A 219 -17.96 -11.63 3.36
N ALA A 220 -18.55 -12.71 2.86
CA ALA A 220 -19.69 -13.35 3.51
C ALA A 220 -19.34 -13.94 4.89
N ALA A 221 -18.12 -14.50 5.04
CA ALA A 221 -17.65 -15.09 6.29
C ALA A 221 -17.56 -14.08 7.45
N ILE A 222 -17.23 -12.82 7.16
CA ILE A 222 -17.21 -11.75 8.17
C ILE A 222 -18.54 -10.99 8.27
N GLY A 223 -19.57 -11.41 7.52
CA GLY A 223 -20.86 -10.72 7.49
C GLY A 223 -20.79 -9.31 6.93
N ALA A 224 -20.00 -9.10 5.87
CA ALA A 224 -19.97 -7.84 5.14
C ALA A 224 -21.32 -7.57 4.47
N LEU A 225 -21.69 -6.30 4.36
CA LEU A 225 -22.95 -5.90 3.73
C LEU A 225 -22.93 -6.21 2.23
N GLU A 226 -24.10 -6.52 1.68
CA GLU A 226 -24.28 -6.69 0.23
C GLU A 226 -24.40 -5.31 -0.43
N GLU A 227 -23.27 -4.77 -0.82
CA GLU A 227 -23.12 -3.49 -1.49
C GLU A 227 -21.88 -3.56 -2.40
N ARG A 228 -21.67 -2.61 -3.30
CA ARG A 228 -20.48 -2.55 -4.13
C ARG A 228 -19.27 -2.01 -3.36
N ASP A 229 -18.06 -2.43 -3.76
CA ASP A 229 -16.79 -2.07 -3.11
C ASP A 229 -15.72 -1.51 -4.06
N ASP A 230 -16.10 -1.08 -5.27
CA ASP A 230 -15.24 -0.31 -6.16
C ASP A 230 -14.90 1.05 -5.54
N VAL A 231 -13.81 1.67 -5.97
CA VAL A 231 -13.38 2.99 -5.51
C VAL A 231 -13.13 3.93 -6.69
N PHE A 232 -13.25 5.22 -6.45
CA PHE A 232 -13.04 6.26 -7.44
C PHE A 232 -11.56 6.39 -7.81
N ALA A 233 -10.69 6.41 -6.81
CA ALA A 233 -9.26 6.59 -6.99
C ALA A 233 -8.43 5.81 -5.97
N ALA A 234 -7.17 5.51 -6.35
CA ALA A 234 -6.19 4.90 -5.46
C ALA A 234 -4.89 5.73 -5.45
N SER A 235 -4.47 6.15 -4.25
CA SER A 235 -3.22 6.87 -4.00
C SER A 235 -2.24 5.95 -3.28
N CYS A 236 -1.19 5.49 -3.98
CA CYS A 236 -0.33 4.41 -3.53
C CYS A 236 1.12 4.87 -3.42
N PHE A 237 1.72 4.66 -2.25
CA PHE A 237 3.11 5.00 -1.99
C PHE A 237 3.94 3.74 -1.83
N CYS A 238 5.02 3.60 -2.58
CA CYS A 238 5.93 2.45 -2.54
C CYS A 238 5.20 1.10 -2.42
N PRO A 239 4.16 0.83 -3.24
CA PRO A 239 3.30 -0.34 -3.04
C PRO A 239 4.08 -1.63 -3.27
N ILE A 240 4.05 -2.53 -2.27
CA ILE A 240 4.67 -3.86 -2.36
C ILE A 240 3.61 -4.86 -2.76
N HIS A 241 3.54 -5.18 -4.02
CA HIS A 241 2.56 -6.10 -4.63
C HIS A 241 3.21 -6.97 -5.71
N ASN A 242 2.42 -7.80 -6.39
CA ASN A 242 2.93 -8.72 -7.41
C ASN A 242 4.05 -9.60 -6.83
N LEU A 243 3.77 -10.16 -5.65
CA LEU A 243 4.76 -10.78 -4.77
C LEU A 243 5.41 -12.00 -5.41
N GLU A 244 4.66 -12.78 -6.18
CA GLU A 244 5.17 -13.96 -6.89
C GLU A 244 6.25 -13.63 -7.94
N ASN A 245 6.38 -12.35 -8.32
CA ASN A 245 7.42 -11.88 -9.24
C ASN A 245 8.34 -10.83 -8.59
N ALA A 246 8.12 -10.48 -7.32
CA ALA A 246 8.88 -9.44 -6.64
C ALA A 246 10.35 -9.79 -6.47
N ASP A 247 10.68 -11.06 -6.19
CA ASP A 247 12.05 -11.54 -6.09
C ASP A 247 12.81 -11.39 -7.41
N THR A 248 12.20 -11.83 -8.51
CA THR A 248 12.81 -11.73 -9.85
C THR A 248 13.02 -10.28 -10.28
N ALA A 249 12.06 -9.40 -9.99
CA ALA A 249 12.15 -7.97 -10.24
C ALA A 249 13.22 -7.30 -9.36
N TYR A 250 13.34 -7.73 -8.11
CA TYR A 250 14.35 -7.23 -7.19
C TYR A 250 15.76 -7.58 -7.68
N GLU A 251 15.96 -8.83 -8.09
CA GLU A 251 17.25 -9.27 -8.59
C GLU A 251 17.57 -8.74 -10.00
N TRP A 252 16.57 -8.46 -10.84
CA TRP A 252 16.80 -7.70 -12.07
C TRP A 252 17.44 -6.33 -11.77
N MET A 253 17.00 -5.65 -10.72
CA MET A 253 17.55 -4.35 -10.33
C MET A 253 18.88 -4.47 -9.59
N PHE A 254 19.01 -5.39 -8.63
CA PHE A 254 20.10 -5.38 -7.65
C PHE A 254 21.14 -6.52 -7.82
N CYS A 255 21.00 -7.45 -8.76
CA CYS A 255 22.00 -8.46 -9.01
C CYS A 255 23.35 -7.82 -9.38
N GLY A 256 24.41 -8.27 -8.71
CA GLY A 256 25.75 -7.68 -8.80
C GLY A 256 26.03 -6.55 -7.80
N CYS A 257 24.99 -6.06 -7.07
CA CYS A 257 25.18 -5.25 -5.87
C CYS A 257 25.17 -6.19 -4.66
N ASP A 258 26.34 -6.68 -4.26
CA ASP A 258 26.43 -7.77 -3.28
C ASP A 258 26.35 -7.31 -1.83
N ASP A 259 26.74 -6.06 -1.55
CA ASP A 259 26.67 -5.49 -0.22
C ASP A 259 25.24 -5.08 0.11
N PHE A 260 24.76 -5.48 1.29
CA PHE A 260 23.43 -5.15 1.76
C PHE A 260 23.46 -4.41 3.11
N SER A 261 22.37 -3.65 3.35
CA SER A 261 22.17 -2.94 4.61
C SER A 261 20.70 -2.96 4.96
N THR A 262 20.31 -3.83 5.88
CA THR A 262 18.92 -3.90 6.38
C THR A 262 18.76 -3.01 7.60
N LEU A 263 17.53 -2.51 7.77
CA LEU A 263 17.10 -1.86 9.00
C LEU A 263 15.83 -2.56 9.47
N ARG A 264 15.90 -3.22 10.63
CA ARG A 264 14.72 -3.78 11.29
C ARG A 264 14.35 -2.92 12.49
N MET A 265 13.06 -2.66 12.64
CA MET A 265 12.53 -1.97 13.81
C MET A 265 11.68 -2.96 14.62
N SER A 266 11.77 -2.87 15.94
CA SER A 266 10.96 -3.64 16.87
C SER A 266 10.59 -2.79 18.06
N VAL A 267 9.50 -3.13 18.75
CA VAL A 267 9.15 -2.51 20.03
C VAL A 267 9.66 -3.39 21.15
N LYS A 268 10.56 -2.85 22.00
CA LYS A 268 11.03 -3.51 23.20
C LYS A 268 10.78 -2.57 24.39
N ASP A 269 10.07 -3.08 25.41
CA ASP A 269 9.72 -2.32 26.62
C ASP A 269 9.04 -0.97 26.31
N GLY A 270 8.12 -0.95 25.32
CA GLY A 270 7.39 0.24 24.87
C GLY A 270 8.23 1.26 24.09
N LYS A 271 9.48 0.93 23.72
CA LYS A 271 10.37 1.79 22.94
C LYS A 271 10.70 1.15 21.60
N VAL A 272 10.70 1.97 20.55
CA VAL A 272 11.16 1.54 19.23
C VAL A 272 12.68 1.32 19.27
N VAL A 273 13.10 0.10 18.97
CA VAL A 273 14.50 -0.29 18.84
C VAL A 273 14.80 -0.54 17.37
N GLN A 274 15.79 0.16 16.85
CA GLN A 274 16.27 -0.04 15.47
C GLN A 274 17.51 -0.93 15.50
N LYS A 275 17.52 -1.99 14.68
CA LYS A 275 18.67 -2.87 14.48
C LYS A 275 19.06 -2.87 13.01
N GLY A 276 20.17 -2.23 12.69
CA GLY A 276 20.80 -2.30 11.38
C GLY A 276 21.69 -3.55 11.29
N THR A 277 21.65 -4.23 10.15
CA THR A 277 22.58 -5.31 9.80
C THR A 277 23.16 -4.99 8.44
N THR A 278 24.49 -4.96 8.36
CA THR A 278 25.23 -4.79 7.10
C THR A 278 26.02 -6.06 6.82
N GLY A 279 26.20 -6.39 5.55
CA GLY A 279 26.99 -7.55 5.14
C GLY A 279 27.13 -7.62 3.64
N THR A 280 27.82 -8.67 3.19
CA THR A 280 27.95 -9.02 1.78
C THR A 280 27.25 -10.36 1.56
N GLN A 281 26.53 -10.52 0.46
CA GLN A 281 25.89 -11.78 0.09
C GLN A 281 26.89 -12.94 0.04
N THR A 282 26.48 -14.11 0.53
CA THR A 282 27.23 -15.35 0.37
C THR A 282 27.25 -15.78 -1.11
N GLU A 283 28.17 -16.66 -1.49
CA GLU A 283 28.23 -17.17 -2.87
C GLU A 283 26.94 -17.91 -3.27
N GLN A 284 26.27 -18.57 -2.32
CA GLN A 284 24.96 -19.17 -2.56
C GLN A 284 23.90 -18.10 -2.85
N GLN A 285 23.85 -17.02 -2.07
CA GLN A 285 22.91 -15.91 -2.30
C GLN A 285 23.19 -15.18 -3.63
N LYS A 286 24.45 -15.01 -4.01
CA LYS A 286 24.83 -14.48 -5.33
C LYS A 286 24.37 -15.40 -6.47
N GLN A 287 24.43 -16.72 -6.29
CA GLN A 287 23.93 -17.66 -7.27
C GLN A 287 22.41 -17.57 -7.41
N ILE A 288 21.67 -17.57 -6.29
CA ILE A 288 20.22 -17.34 -6.25
C ILE A 288 19.86 -16.02 -6.94
N SER A 289 20.62 -14.95 -6.67
CA SER A 289 20.42 -13.65 -7.30
C SER A 289 20.51 -13.72 -8.83
N ARG A 290 21.52 -14.44 -9.37
CA ARG A 290 21.66 -14.62 -10.83
C ARG A 290 20.51 -15.43 -11.43
N GLU A 291 20.08 -16.49 -10.75
CA GLU A 291 18.97 -17.34 -11.20
C GLU A 291 17.64 -16.57 -11.23
N LEU A 292 17.33 -15.83 -10.16
CA LEU A 292 16.11 -15.02 -10.09
C LEU A 292 16.14 -13.88 -11.12
N LYS A 293 17.28 -13.21 -11.32
CA LYS A 293 17.43 -12.20 -12.37
C LYS A 293 17.08 -12.76 -13.74
N ALA A 294 17.53 -13.98 -14.06
CA ALA A 294 17.30 -14.60 -15.36
C ALA A 294 15.82 -14.92 -15.64
N LEU A 295 15.00 -15.04 -14.60
CA LEU A 295 13.56 -15.30 -14.74
C LEU A 295 12.76 -14.03 -15.06
N PHE A 296 13.24 -12.86 -14.65
CA PHE A 296 12.48 -11.61 -14.80
C PHE A 296 12.13 -11.23 -16.24
N PRO A 297 13.04 -11.31 -17.25
CA PRO A 297 12.70 -10.99 -18.63
C PRO A 297 11.58 -11.86 -19.20
N VAL A 298 11.53 -13.14 -18.83
CA VAL A 298 10.46 -14.07 -19.26
C VAL A 298 9.11 -13.59 -18.75
N TYR A 299 9.04 -13.29 -17.45
CA TYR A 299 7.83 -12.73 -16.84
C TYR A 299 7.44 -11.39 -17.47
N LEU A 300 8.37 -10.43 -17.53
CA LEU A 300 8.07 -9.10 -18.06
C LEU A 300 7.54 -9.17 -19.49
N ASN A 301 8.19 -9.90 -20.35
CA ASN A 301 7.81 -10.02 -21.76
C ASN A 301 6.44 -10.69 -21.93
N SER A 302 6.03 -11.56 -21.00
CA SER A 302 4.72 -12.19 -21.02
C SER A 302 3.57 -11.21 -20.76
N LEU A 303 3.83 -10.05 -20.14
CA LEU A 303 2.83 -9.03 -19.84
C LEU A 303 2.41 -8.23 -21.09
N GLY A 304 3.21 -8.21 -22.16
CA GLY A 304 2.90 -7.50 -23.39
C GLY A 304 2.78 -5.98 -23.23
N LEU A 305 3.51 -5.39 -22.28
CA LEU A 305 3.47 -3.97 -21.96
C LEU A 305 3.88 -3.10 -23.15
N LYS A 306 3.28 -1.91 -23.26
CA LYS A 306 3.57 -0.94 -24.31
C LYS A 306 3.80 0.44 -23.72
N ASP A 307 4.65 1.23 -24.39
CA ASP A 307 4.81 2.64 -24.12
C ASP A 307 3.59 3.46 -24.61
N ALA A 308 3.60 4.76 -24.35
CA ALA A 308 2.53 5.69 -24.78
C ALA A 308 2.36 5.77 -26.31
N ALA A 309 3.37 5.41 -27.09
CA ALA A 309 3.32 5.37 -28.55
C ALA A 309 2.86 3.98 -29.09
N GLY A 310 2.64 3.01 -28.20
CA GLY A 310 2.23 1.66 -28.55
C GLY A 310 3.37 0.70 -28.88
N HIS A 311 4.65 1.09 -28.66
CA HIS A 311 5.79 0.21 -28.89
C HIS A 311 5.93 -0.78 -27.73
N PRO A 312 6.33 -2.04 -27.99
CA PRO A 312 6.54 -3.03 -26.95
C PRO A 312 7.65 -2.63 -25.98
N LEU A 313 7.40 -2.81 -24.70
CA LEU A 313 8.38 -2.72 -23.63
C LEU A 313 8.86 -4.14 -23.28
N THR A 314 10.09 -4.46 -23.68
CA THR A 314 10.67 -5.80 -23.57
C THR A 314 12.06 -5.76 -22.97
N LEU A 315 12.51 -6.93 -22.49
CA LEU A 315 13.87 -7.19 -22.03
C LEU A 315 14.47 -8.37 -22.80
N ASP A 316 15.77 -8.30 -23.09
CA ASP A 316 16.56 -9.44 -23.53
C ASP A 316 16.94 -10.36 -22.35
N GLU A 317 17.63 -11.44 -22.64
CA GLU A 317 18.08 -12.43 -21.62
C GLU A 317 19.03 -11.85 -20.57
N ASN A 318 19.68 -10.71 -20.87
CA ASN A 318 20.58 -10.02 -19.95
C ASN A 318 19.84 -8.97 -19.08
N GLY A 319 18.55 -8.75 -19.35
CA GLY A 319 17.72 -7.78 -18.66
C GLY A 319 17.86 -6.36 -19.22
N ASN A 320 18.35 -6.20 -20.46
CA ASN A 320 18.41 -4.93 -21.19
C ASN A 320 17.26 -4.84 -22.19
N GLY A 321 16.93 -3.64 -22.62
CA GLY A 321 15.90 -3.44 -23.64
C GLY A 321 15.03 -2.21 -23.40
N SER A 322 13.93 -2.11 -24.16
CA SER A 322 13.05 -0.93 -24.14
C SER A 322 12.41 -0.70 -22.76
N PHE A 323 12.15 -1.76 -21.99
CA PHE A 323 11.63 -1.61 -20.62
C PHE A 323 12.66 -0.93 -19.69
N LEU A 324 13.93 -1.36 -19.71
CA LEU A 324 14.98 -0.71 -18.92
C LEU A 324 15.13 0.77 -19.30
N GLU A 325 15.13 1.08 -20.60
CA GLU A 325 15.26 2.47 -21.07
C GLU A 325 14.04 3.32 -20.64
N ALA A 326 12.85 2.75 -20.60
CA ALA A 326 11.65 3.43 -20.09
C ALA A 326 11.74 3.71 -18.56
N VAL A 327 12.23 2.74 -17.78
CA VAL A 327 12.47 2.95 -16.34
C VAL A 327 13.54 4.03 -16.12
N LYS A 328 14.66 3.99 -16.86
CA LYS A 328 15.71 5.01 -16.80
C LYS A 328 15.17 6.39 -17.17
N ALA A 329 14.32 6.48 -18.19
CA ALA A 329 13.69 7.73 -18.60
C ALA A 329 12.82 8.32 -17.48
N ALA A 330 12.04 7.49 -16.78
CA ALA A 330 11.24 7.93 -15.65
C ALA A 330 12.11 8.42 -14.47
N VAL A 331 13.24 7.77 -14.20
CA VAL A 331 14.22 8.21 -13.19
C VAL A 331 14.86 9.54 -13.60
N LEU A 332 15.26 9.69 -14.86
CA LEU A 332 15.81 10.93 -15.41
C LEU A 332 14.82 12.10 -15.31
N GLN A 333 13.55 11.85 -15.62
CA GLN A 333 12.48 12.85 -15.48
C GLN A 333 12.32 13.29 -14.02
N SER A 334 12.43 12.37 -13.08
CA SER A 334 12.38 12.68 -11.66
C SER A 334 13.58 13.54 -11.23
N ALA A 335 14.78 13.17 -11.64
CA ALA A 335 16.00 13.94 -11.37
C ALA A 335 15.91 15.37 -11.97
N GLN A 336 15.35 15.50 -13.18
CA GLN A 336 15.14 16.80 -13.81
C GLN A 336 14.17 17.68 -13.00
N ARG A 337 13.02 17.13 -12.57
CA ARG A 337 12.06 17.87 -11.72
C ARG A 337 12.72 18.37 -10.43
N GLU A 338 13.53 17.51 -9.79
CA GLU A 338 14.25 17.86 -8.57
C GLU A 338 15.29 18.97 -8.85
N LEU A 339 16.02 18.87 -9.96
CA LEU A 339 16.99 19.88 -10.36
C LEU A 339 16.31 21.24 -10.64
N ASP A 340 15.16 21.24 -11.32
CA ASP A 340 14.42 22.45 -11.64
C ASP A 340 13.82 23.12 -10.37
N THR A 341 13.40 22.31 -9.38
CA THR A 341 12.70 22.78 -8.19
C THR A 341 13.66 23.16 -7.04
N HIS A 342 14.61 22.28 -6.75
CA HIS A 342 15.46 22.38 -5.55
C HIS A 342 16.96 22.39 -5.84
N HIS A 343 17.37 22.22 -7.07
CA HIS A 343 18.78 22.15 -7.51
C HIS A 343 19.61 21.05 -6.79
N THR A 344 18.97 19.96 -6.34
CA THR A 344 19.64 18.91 -5.55
C THR A 344 20.03 17.68 -6.34
N ALA A 345 19.45 17.44 -7.52
CA ALA A 345 19.78 16.26 -8.35
C ALA A 345 21.28 16.13 -8.65
N GLN A 346 21.96 17.25 -8.91
CA GLN A 346 23.41 17.25 -9.13
C GLN A 346 24.18 16.83 -7.88
N LYS A 347 23.78 17.30 -6.70
CA LYS A 347 24.36 16.89 -5.41
C LYS A 347 24.19 15.40 -5.20
N LEU A 348 22.98 14.88 -5.40
CA LEU A 348 22.65 13.47 -5.16
C LEU A 348 23.41 12.54 -6.12
N SER A 349 23.63 12.95 -7.36
CA SER A 349 24.41 12.18 -8.34
C SER A 349 25.90 12.00 -7.97
N MET A 350 26.37 12.78 -7.00
CA MET A 350 27.78 12.77 -6.56
C MET A 350 27.95 12.33 -5.11
N LEU A 351 26.86 11.98 -4.41
CA LEU A 351 26.95 11.56 -3.01
C LEU A 351 27.64 10.21 -2.87
N ALA A 352 28.60 10.17 -1.93
CA ALA A 352 29.20 8.94 -1.48
C ALA A 352 28.15 8.04 -0.85
N VAL A 353 28.22 6.79 -1.19
CA VAL A 353 27.70 5.76 -0.32
C VAL A 353 28.57 5.76 0.93
N LYS A 354 28.01 6.21 2.07
CA LYS A 354 28.73 6.33 3.35
C LYS A 354 29.39 5.00 3.70
N GLY A 355 30.72 4.99 3.78
CA GLY A 355 31.52 3.81 4.12
C GLY A 355 32.00 2.98 2.92
N SER A 356 31.86 3.43 1.66
CA SER A 356 32.51 2.80 0.53
C SER A 356 33.87 3.47 0.24
N GLU A 357 34.90 2.66 0.00
CA GLU A 357 36.21 3.13 -0.47
C GLU A 357 36.22 3.37 -2.00
N VAL A 358 35.08 3.17 -2.67
CA VAL A 358 34.95 3.34 -4.11
C VAL A 358 34.95 4.84 -4.45
N GLU A 359 35.85 5.22 -5.33
CA GLU A 359 35.91 6.57 -5.90
C GLU A 359 34.54 6.92 -6.52
N GLN A 360 33.96 8.02 -6.05
CA GLN A 360 32.60 8.39 -6.46
C GLN A 360 32.61 8.94 -7.87
N GLN A 361 31.95 8.22 -8.77
CA GLN A 361 31.64 8.72 -10.08
C GLN A 361 30.19 9.24 -10.08
N PRO A 362 29.95 10.40 -10.69
CA PRO A 362 28.58 10.90 -10.83
C PRO A 362 27.81 9.96 -11.77
N TYR A 363 26.70 9.42 -11.29
CA TYR A 363 25.83 8.56 -12.11
C TYR A 363 24.79 9.34 -12.95
N LEU A 364 24.69 10.66 -12.76
CA LEU A 364 23.93 11.56 -13.63
C LEU A 364 24.87 12.43 -14.49
N THR A 365 24.57 12.54 -15.76
CA THR A 365 25.18 13.58 -16.62
C THR A 365 24.25 14.77 -16.70
N ILE A 366 24.73 15.94 -16.23
CA ILE A 366 23.98 17.20 -16.26
C ILE A 366 24.72 18.18 -17.17
N LYS A 367 24.05 18.70 -18.20
CA LYS A 367 24.56 19.70 -19.13
C LYS A 367 23.53 20.81 -19.29
N ASP A 368 23.99 22.04 -19.17
CA ASP A 368 23.18 23.27 -19.41
C ASP A 368 21.84 23.23 -18.62
N GLY A 369 21.89 22.77 -17.35
CA GLY A 369 20.72 22.66 -16.49
C GLY A 369 19.76 21.49 -16.84
N ARG A 370 20.19 20.57 -17.72
CA ARG A 370 19.40 19.38 -18.11
C ARG A 370 20.10 18.10 -17.70
N VAL A 371 19.32 17.19 -17.16
CA VAL A 371 19.75 15.81 -16.88
C VAL A 371 19.65 15.02 -18.18
N THR A 372 20.79 14.62 -18.74
CA THR A 372 20.87 14.05 -20.09
C THR A 372 21.18 12.57 -20.14
N ALA A 373 21.78 12.00 -19.09
CA ALA A 373 22.07 10.58 -19.03
C ALA A 373 22.11 10.06 -17.58
N LEU A 374 21.80 8.78 -17.42
CA LEU A 374 21.88 8.01 -16.19
C LEU A 374 22.81 6.81 -16.42
N ASP A 375 23.91 6.77 -15.68
CA ASP A 375 24.65 5.51 -15.49
C ASP A 375 23.85 4.61 -14.55
N TRP A 376 23.26 3.58 -15.13
CA TRP A 376 22.37 2.66 -14.38
C TRP A 376 23.11 1.85 -13.32
N ASP A 377 24.32 1.40 -13.62
CA ASP A 377 25.13 0.63 -12.69
C ASP A 377 25.63 1.50 -11.53
N GLY A 378 26.08 2.70 -11.83
CA GLY A 378 26.46 3.69 -10.81
C GLY A 378 25.26 4.08 -9.91
N PHE A 379 24.08 4.26 -10.50
CA PHE A 379 22.86 4.55 -9.75
C PHE A 379 22.46 3.42 -8.81
N ARG A 380 22.44 2.16 -9.28
CA ARG A 380 22.14 0.98 -8.45
C ARG A 380 23.16 0.81 -7.30
N ALA A 381 24.44 1.00 -7.61
CA ALA A 381 25.52 0.96 -6.63
C ALA A 381 25.38 2.05 -5.55
N ALA A 382 24.91 3.25 -5.94
CA ALA A 382 24.65 4.35 -5.02
C ALA A 382 23.45 4.08 -4.10
N ILE A 383 22.36 3.49 -4.62
CA ILE A 383 21.18 3.11 -3.84
C ILE A 383 21.52 1.98 -2.87
N LYS A 384 22.29 0.98 -3.28
CA LYS A 384 22.59 -0.29 -2.60
C LYS A 384 21.34 -1.16 -2.39
N ARG A 385 21.53 -2.45 -2.34
CA ARG A 385 20.44 -3.37 -1.96
C ARG A 385 20.18 -3.34 -0.45
N MET A 386 18.94 -3.59 -0.05
CA MET A 386 18.58 -3.72 1.35
C MET A 386 18.47 -5.20 1.77
N LYS A 387 17.91 -6.04 0.93
CA LYS A 387 17.60 -7.44 1.21
C LYS A 387 18.60 -8.38 0.53
N THR A 388 18.86 -9.53 1.12
CA THR A 388 19.60 -10.65 0.47
C THR A 388 18.67 -11.40 -0.47
N ALA A 389 19.23 -12.20 -1.38
CA ALA A 389 18.46 -13.06 -2.29
C ALA A 389 18.07 -14.40 -1.63
N PRO A 390 16.80 -14.84 -1.75
CA PRO A 390 15.65 -14.09 -2.26
C PRO A 390 15.18 -13.00 -1.30
N ALA A 391 14.55 -11.94 -1.82
CA ALA A 391 14.23 -10.74 -1.05
C ALA A 391 12.86 -10.81 -0.33
N PHE A 392 11.93 -11.62 -0.84
CA PHE A 392 10.54 -11.73 -0.38
C PHE A 392 10.14 -13.16 -0.02
N ASP A 393 10.27 -14.14 -0.92
CA ASP A 393 9.98 -15.54 -0.62
C ASP A 393 11.23 -16.23 -0.05
N ALA A 394 11.47 -16.02 1.24
CA ALA A 394 12.64 -16.57 1.92
C ALA A 394 12.64 -18.10 1.89
N LEU A 395 13.79 -18.73 1.56
CA LEU A 395 13.91 -20.20 1.46
C LEU A 395 13.68 -20.91 2.81
N ASP A 396 13.88 -20.22 3.91
CA ASP A 396 13.56 -20.66 5.28
C ASP A 396 12.17 -20.20 5.74
N MET A 397 11.40 -19.60 4.85
CA MET A 397 10.06 -19.02 5.09
C MET A 397 10.00 -17.99 6.23
N MET A 398 11.11 -17.33 6.56
CA MET A 398 11.16 -16.37 7.68
C MET A 398 10.86 -14.93 7.26
N SER A 399 10.37 -14.69 6.04
CA SER A 399 9.93 -13.36 5.61
C SER A 399 8.52 -13.03 6.11
N PRO A 400 8.17 -11.74 6.23
CA PRO A 400 6.80 -11.29 6.48
C PRO A 400 5.82 -11.79 5.42
N GLU A 401 6.25 -11.85 4.18
CA GLU A 401 5.44 -12.27 3.04
C GLU A 401 5.12 -13.77 3.12
N ASN A 402 6.07 -14.62 3.52
CA ASN A 402 5.80 -16.04 3.77
C ASN A 402 4.73 -16.22 4.86
N GLU A 403 4.78 -15.39 5.90
CA GLU A 403 3.78 -15.42 6.97
C GLU A 403 2.41 -14.92 6.48
N GLU A 404 2.36 -13.91 5.61
CA GLU A 404 1.11 -13.42 5.01
C GLU A 404 0.39 -14.50 4.20
N PHE A 405 1.15 -15.34 3.44
CA PHE A 405 0.61 -16.46 2.68
C PHE A 405 0.33 -17.71 3.52
N GLY A 406 0.46 -17.66 4.83
CA GLY A 406 0.02 -18.73 5.73
C GLY A 406 -1.49 -19.00 5.67
N THR A 407 -1.96 -19.87 6.53
CA THR A 407 -3.37 -20.18 6.76
C THR A 407 -3.70 -20.12 8.25
N GLU A 408 -4.93 -20.39 8.62
CA GLU A 408 -5.32 -20.53 10.03
C GLU A 408 -4.48 -21.55 10.79
N SER A 409 -4.03 -22.63 10.13
CA SER A 409 -3.30 -23.75 10.71
C SER A 409 -1.83 -23.88 10.26
N ILE A 410 -1.44 -23.20 9.18
CA ILE A 410 -0.09 -23.20 8.66
C ILE A 410 0.45 -21.77 8.76
N GLU A 411 1.44 -21.58 9.61
CA GLU A 411 1.93 -20.23 9.92
C GLU A 411 2.54 -19.53 8.71
N ARG A 412 3.32 -20.25 7.89
CA ARG A 412 4.09 -19.70 6.76
C ARG A 412 4.05 -20.63 5.57
N ARG A 413 4.03 -20.06 4.36
CA ARG A 413 4.10 -20.80 3.10
C ARG A 413 4.91 -20.04 2.06
N HIS A 414 5.47 -20.78 1.12
CA HIS A 414 5.99 -20.21 -0.11
C HIS A 414 4.86 -19.67 -1.00
N PHE A 415 5.18 -18.68 -1.80
CA PHE A 415 4.25 -18.12 -2.79
C PHE A 415 4.88 -18.00 -4.18
N THR A 416 6.10 -18.54 -4.35
CA THR A 416 6.79 -18.68 -5.64
C THR A 416 7.19 -20.14 -5.87
N ALA A 417 7.18 -20.55 -7.13
CA ALA A 417 7.69 -21.88 -7.51
C ALA A 417 9.20 -22.00 -7.21
N TYR A 418 9.95 -20.90 -7.32
CA TYR A 418 11.38 -20.87 -7.00
C TYR A 418 11.63 -21.12 -5.52
N GLY A 419 10.91 -20.40 -4.63
CA GLY A 419 11.02 -20.56 -3.19
C GLY A 419 10.72 -22.00 -2.76
N GLN A 420 9.62 -22.57 -3.26
CA GLN A 420 9.26 -23.96 -2.95
C GLN A 420 10.29 -24.97 -3.47
N ALA A 421 10.81 -24.79 -4.69
CA ALA A 421 11.80 -25.72 -5.27
C ALA A 421 13.14 -25.72 -4.52
N HIS A 422 13.44 -24.64 -3.81
CA HIS A 422 14.68 -24.45 -3.04
C HIS A 422 14.42 -24.36 -1.52
N ASP A 423 13.25 -24.80 -1.07
CA ASP A 423 12.84 -24.77 0.34
C ASP A 423 13.85 -25.47 1.26
N THR A 424 14.13 -24.83 2.39
CA THR A 424 15.05 -25.34 3.43
C THR A 424 14.35 -25.67 4.74
N ALA A 425 13.04 -25.44 4.83
CA ALA A 425 12.27 -25.58 6.07
C ALA A 425 11.12 -26.61 6.00
N GLY A 426 10.88 -27.24 4.87
CA GLY A 426 9.82 -28.24 4.67
C GLY A 426 8.44 -27.61 4.44
N GLY A 427 8.40 -26.42 3.83
CA GLY A 427 7.18 -25.67 3.57
C GLY A 427 6.38 -26.14 2.36
N SER A 428 5.14 -25.66 2.26
CA SER A 428 4.28 -25.85 1.10
C SER A 428 4.13 -24.55 0.30
N LEU A 429 3.72 -24.66 -0.96
CA LEU A 429 3.32 -23.53 -1.78
C LEU A 429 1.88 -23.13 -1.45
N ALA A 430 1.60 -21.82 -1.44
CA ALA A 430 0.24 -21.32 -1.37
C ALA A 430 -0.54 -21.68 -2.66
N GLU A 431 -1.85 -21.77 -2.54
CA GLU A 431 -2.72 -22.09 -3.68
C GLU A 431 -2.63 -20.98 -4.75
N PRO A 432 -2.59 -21.34 -6.03
CA PRO A 432 -2.51 -20.36 -7.13
C PRO A 432 -3.61 -19.30 -7.08
N GLU A 433 -4.81 -19.67 -6.65
CA GLU A 433 -5.96 -18.78 -6.51
C GLU A 433 -5.71 -17.72 -5.42
N LEU A 434 -5.07 -18.09 -4.32
CA LEU A 434 -4.70 -17.15 -3.27
C LEU A 434 -3.62 -16.18 -3.73
N ILE A 435 -2.59 -16.70 -4.41
CA ILE A 435 -1.53 -15.86 -5.00
C ILE A 435 -2.13 -14.85 -5.98
N ALA A 436 -3.04 -15.30 -6.86
CA ALA A 436 -3.73 -14.45 -7.80
C ALA A 436 -4.60 -13.37 -7.13
N LYS A 437 -5.27 -13.68 -5.99
CA LYS A 437 -6.03 -12.71 -5.19
C LYS A 437 -5.14 -11.61 -4.60
N MET A 438 -3.87 -11.89 -4.38
CA MET A 438 -2.90 -10.93 -3.83
C MET A 438 -2.17 -10.13 -4.92
N ASN A 439 -2.40 -10.42 -6.20
CA ASN A 439 -1.80 -9.69 -7.31
C ASN A 439 -2.83 -8.78 -8.00
N PRO A 440 -2.69 -7.44 -7.89
CA PRO A 440 -3.64 -6.50 -8.51
C PRO A 440 -3.69 -6.60 -10.03
N LEU A 441 -2.60 -7.03 -10.70
CA LEU A 441 -2.57 -7.19 -12.16
C LEU A 441 -3.58 -8.24 -12.65
N THR A 442 -4.00 -9.17 -11.77
CA THR A 442 -5.03 -10.16 -12.06
C THR A 442 -6.39 -9.55 -12.35
N PHE A 443 -6.67 -8.37 -11.75
CA PHE A 443 -7.99 -7.72 -11.77
C PHE A 443 -8.08 -6.56 -12.77
N ILE A 444 -6.96 -5.88 -13.07
CA ILE A 444 -6.96 -4.68 -13.94
C ILE A 444 -7.60 -5.00 -15.29
N GLY A 445 -8.64 -4.23 -15.62
CA GLY A 445 -9.43 -4.41 -16.86
C GLY A 445 -10.39 -5.60 -16.86
N LYS A 446 -10.52 -6.33 -15.75
CA LYS A 446 -11.47 -7.45 -15.59
C LYS A 446 -12.50 -7.20 -14.48
N ALA A 447 -12.12 -6.48 -13.44
CA ALA A 447 -12.99 -6.02 -12.36
C ALA A 447 -13.29 -4.52 -12.53
N ASP A 448 -14.12 -3.95 -11.67
CA ASP A 448 -14.40 -2.52 -11.64
C ASP A 448 -13.17 -1.75 -11.10
N THR A 449 -12.15 -1.66 -11.97
CA THR A 449 -10.89 -1.00 -11.65
C THR A 449 -11.08 0.51 -11.51
N ALA A 450 -10.53 1.10 -10.46
CA ALA A 450 -10.55 2.53 -10.20
C ALA A 450 -10.07 3.33 -11.43
N ARG A 451 -10.74 4.45 -11.71
CA ARG A 451 -10.43 5.26 -12.89
C ARG A 451 -9.15 6.08 -12.72
N HIS A 452 -8.88 6.58 -11.51
CA HIS A 452 -7.80 7.52 -11.23
C HIS A 452 -6.76 6.91 -10.29
N TRP A 453 -5.49 7.04 -10.66
CA TRP A 453 -4.38 6.44 -9.95
C TRP A 453 -3.28 7.46 -9.70
N ARG A 454 -2.86 7.56 -8.45
CA ARG A 454 -1.64 8.26 -8.07
C ARG A 454 -0.66 7.27 -7.47
N ILE A 455 0.46 7.05 -8.14
CA ILE A 455 1.49 6.10 -7.72
C ILE A 455 2.79 6.85 -7.51
N ARG A 456 3.33 6.75 -6.30
CA ARG A 456 4.61 7.35 -5.92
C ARG A 456 5.52 6.28 -5.37
N HIS A 457 6.75 6.22 -5.86
CA HIS A 457 7.74 5.26 -5.41
C HIS A 457 9.08 5.96 -5.35
N GLY A 458 9.70 6.03 -4.17
CA GLY A 458 10.95 6.77 -4.00
C GLY A 458 12.02 6.30 -4.98
N ALA A 459 12.70 7.23 -5.66
CA ALA A 459 13.78 6.88 -6.59
C ALA A 459 14.92 6.12 -5.90
N TYR A 460 15.04 6.26 -4.57
CA TYR A 460 16.01 5.58 -3.70
C TYR A 460 15.39 4.46 -2.87
N ASP A 461 14.23 3.97 -3.29
CA ASP A 461 13.65 2.79 -2.66
C ASP A 461 14.55 1.57 -2.88
N ARG A 462 14.86 0.89 -1.79
CA ARG A 462 15.72 -0.30 -1.75
C ARG A 462 14.98 -1.51 -1.17
N ASP A 463 13.72 -1.32 -0.78
CA ASP A 463 12.87 -2.38 -0.26
C ASP A 463 12.26 -3.19 -1.39
N THR A 464 11.85 -2.52 -2.47
CA THR A 464 11.36 -3.17 -3.68
C THR A 464 11.98 -2.57 -4.94
N SER A 465 11.89 -3.30 -6.04
CA SER A 465 12.40 -2.87 -7.35
C SER A 465 11.56 -1.74 -7.94
N LEU A 466 12.21 -0.78 -8.60
CA LEU A 466 11.54 0.23 -9.42
C LEU A 466 10.64 -0.39 -10.52
N ALA A 467 10.93 -1.64 -10.93
CA ALA A 467 10.12 -2.33 -11.94
C ALA A 467 8.68 -2.58 -11.48
N ILE A 468 8.45 -2.91 -10.20
CA ILE A 468 7.11 -3.29 -9.71
C ILE A 468 6.08 -2.16 -9.88
N PRO A 469 6.29 -0.94 -9.36
CA PRO A 469 5.34 0.15 -9.57
C PRO A 469 5.30 0.64 -11.02
N PHE A 470 6.39 0.50 -11.79
CA PHE A 470 6.41 0.83 -13.21
C PHE A 470 5.53 -0.12 -14.03
N ILE A 471 5.58 -1.42 -13.76
CA ILE A 471 4.70 -2.44 -14.36
C ILE A 471 3.24 -2.10 -14.05
N LEU A 472 2.92 -1.79 -12.78
CA LEU A 472 1.56 -1.40 -12.38
C LEU A 472 1.08 -0.18 -13.17
N ALA A 473 1.85 0.90 -13.17
CA ALA A 473 1.50 2.14 -13.85
C ALA A 473 1.29 1.92 -15.36
N THR A 474 2.21 1.19 -16.00
CA THR A 474 2.14 0.89 -17.42
C THR A 474 0.95 -0.01 -17.76
N THR A 475 0.66 -1.03 -16.92
CA THR A 475 -0.50 -1.90 -17.12
C THR A 475 -1.79 -1.09 -17.06
N LEU A 476 -1.94 -0.22 -16.07
CA LEU A 476 -3.10 0.66 -15.94
C LEU A 476 -3.24 1.60 -17.15
N GLN A 477 -2.14 2.23 -17.59
CA GLN A 477 -2.13 3.09 -18.78
C GLN A 477 -2.51 2.33 -20.05
N ASN A 478 -2.04 1.10 -20.21
CA ASN A 478 -2.35 0.27 -21.37
C ASN A 478 -3.84 -0.14 -21.41
N HIS A 479 -4.53 -0.11 -20.25
CA HIS A 479 -5.97 -0.31 -20.15
C HIS A 479 -6.78 1.00 -20.21
N GLY A 480 -6.12 2.16 -20.39
CA GLY A 480 -6.78 3.46 -20.57
C GLY A 480 -7.20 4.14 -19.27
N PHE A 481 -6.66 3.72 -18.13
CA PHE A 481 -6.88 4.41 -16.85
C PHE A 481 -6.00 5.67 -16.74
N ASP A 482 -6.46 6.63 -15.95
CA ASP A 482 -5.75 7.87 -15.66
C ASP A 482 -4.70 7.62 -14.55
N VAL A 483 -3.42 7.80 -14.89
CA VAL A 483 -2.29 7.41 -14.03
C VAL A 483 -1.28 8.54 -13.87
N ASP A 484 -1.22 9.11 -12.68
CA ASP A 484 -0.16 10.01 -12.24
C ASP A 484 0.94 9.20 -11.52
N PHE A 485 1.99 8.86 -12.27
CA PHE A 485 3.11 8.07 -11.79
C PHE A 485 4.39 8.92 -11.67
N ALA A 486 5.12 8.76 -10.56
CA ALA A 486 6.44 9.36 -10.40
C ALA A 486 7.35 8.57 -9.44
N TYR A 487 8.66 8.74 -9.66
CA TYR A 487 9.72 8.37 -8.71
C TYR A 487 10.22 9.63 -7.98
N PRO A 488 9.69 10.06 -6.83
CA PRO A 488 10.22 11.21 -6.11
C PRO A 488 11.71 11.07 -5.84
N TRP A 489 12.51 12.06 -6.32
CA TRP A 489 13.96 12.00 -6.28
C TRP A 489 14.50 12.05 -4.85
N GLY A 490 15.52 11.25 -4.58
CA GLY A 490 16.20 11.23 -3.28
C GLY A 490 15.40 10.63 -2.14
N LEU A 491 14.15 10.20 -2.35
CA LEU A 491 13.31 9.63 -1.31
C LEU A 491 13.46 8.10 -1.23
N PRO A 492 13.56 7.56 0.00
CA PRO A 492 13.65 6.12 0.24
C PRO A 492 12.26 5.46 0.22
N HIS A 493 12.20 4.18 0.65
CA HIS A 493 10.95 3.49 0.96
C HIS A 493 10.21 4.21 2.08
N SER A 494 9.19 4.99 1.74
CA SER A 494 8.40 5.79 2.68
C SER A 494 7.07 6.15 2.05
N GLY A 495 6.15 6.67 2.85
CA GLY A 495 4.86 7.16 2.39
C GLY A 495 4.58 8.57 2.84
N ASP A 496 3.45 9.06 2.38
CA ASP A 496 2.88 10.36 2.75
C ASP A 496 3.82 11.57 2.48
N TYR A 497 4.93 11.33 1.76
CA TYR A 497 5.81 12.42 1.39
C TYR A 497 5.09 13.35 0.40
N LEU A 498 5.17 14.65 0.69
CA LEU A 498 4.60 15.74 -0.10
C LEU A 498 3.05 15.84 -0.06
N MET A 499 2.38 15.19 0.90
CA MET A 499 0.93 15.34 1.04
C MET A 499 0.47 16.80 1.13
N LEU A 500 1.20 17.63 1.87
CA LEU A 500 0.87 19.06 2.00
C LEU A 500 1.29 19.90 0.78
N GLN A 501 2.31 19.48 0.02
CA GLN A 501 2.88 20.28 -1.07
C GLN A 501 2.25 20.01 -2.44
N GLN A 502 1.74 18.80 -2.69
CA GLN A 502 1.24 18.38 -3.99
C GLN A 502 -0.29 18.28 -4.10
N TRP A 503 -0.99 18.33 -2.97
CA TRP A 503 -2.45 18.20 -2.94
C TRP A 503 -3.22 19.27 -3.75
N PRO A 504 -2.79 20.54 -3.83
CA PRO A 504 -3.51 21.56 -4.58
C PRO A 504 -3.45 21.39 -6.12
N GLN A 505 -2.49 20.62 -6.64
CA GLN A 505 -2.27 20.53 -8.11
C GLN A 505 -3.24 19.58 -8.80
N HIS A 506 -3.87 18.64 -8.08
CA HIS A 506 -4.83 17.67 -8.65
C HIS A 506 -6.29 18.13 -8.58
N ARG A 507 -6.55 19.34 -8.10
CA ARG A 507 -7.91 19.88 -7.97
C ARG A 507 -8.61 20.11 -9.31
N ALA A 508 -7.84 20.38 -10.37
CA ALA A 508 -8.37 20.64 -11.71
C ALA A 508 -8.70 19.35 -12.50
N GLU A 509 -8.33 18.17 -11.97
CA GLU A 509 -8.49 16.88 -12.64
C GLU A 509 -9.61 16.03 -12.01
N LEU A 510 -10.18 16.49 -10.90
CA LEU A 510 -11.31 15.85 -10.21
C LEU A 510 -12.68 16.51 -10.51
N ASP A 511 -12.68 17.64 -11.25
CA ASP A 511 -13.86 18.30 -11.81
C ASP A 511 -14.03 17.81 -13.26
#